data_8fc543ef7905b2bdbc2319b7a829f9db
#
_entry.id   8fc543ef7905b2bdbc2319b7a829f9db
#
_cell.length_a   1.000
_cell.length_b   1.000
_cell.length_c   1.000
_cell.angle_alpha   90.00
_cell.angle_beta   90.00
_cell.angle_gamma   90.00
#
_symmetry.space_group_name_H-M   'P 1'
#
loop_
_entity.id
_entity.type
_entity.pdbx_description
1 polymer ?
#
loop_
_entity_poly.entity_id
_entity_poly.type
_entity_poly.pdbx_seq_one_letter_code
_entity_poly.pdbx_strand_id
1 'polypeptide(L)'
;MRQKRIDSEQRAELAVSKPAAAIEGLRPFTVKQGQYLAFIYYYSKIHGTPPAEADFQRYFRVTPPVVHQMIKTLHRHGFIDREPGKARSIKLRLTRAQLPDLD
;
A
#
# COMPACT_ATOMS: atom_id res chain seq x y z
N MET A 1 31.35 -6.95 9.13
CA MET A 1 30.82 -6.99 9.04
C MET A 1 30.50 -7.37 9.25
N ARG A 2 30.32 -7.10 9.27
CA ARG A 2 29.62 -7.20 9.29
C ARG A 2 29.12 -7.58 9.09
N GLN A 3 28.93 -7.32 9.08
CA GLN A 3 28.17 -7.42 8.75
C GLN A 3 27.66 -7.64 8.91
N LYS A 4 27.82 -7.42 9.08
CA LYS A 4 27.05 -7.23 9.06
C LYS A 4 26.40 -7.18 9.12
N ARG A 5 26.55 -7.14 9.13
CA ARG A 5 25.69 -6.77 9.05
C ARG A 5 25.35 -6.44 8.83
N ILE A 6 25.45 -6.11 8.53
CA ILE A 6 24.93 -5.42 8.20
C ILE A 6 24.39 -5.56 8.53
N ASP A 7 24.31 -5.36 8.71
CA ASP A 7 23.53 -5.21 8.80
C ASP A 7 22.73 -5.03 9.17
N SER A 8 22.49 -5.24 9.32
CA SER A 8 21.65 -4.82 9.36
C SER A 8 21.66 -3.77 9.70
N GLU A 9 22.07 -3.17 9.88
CA GLU A 9 22.14 -2.27 9.84
C GLU A 9 22.81 -2.01 9.08
N GLN A 10 23.25 -2.38 8.62
CA GLN A 10 23.63 -2.17 7.66
C GLN A 10 23.03 -2.58 6.86
N ARG A 11 22.38 -3.33 6.82
CA ARG A 11 21.53 -3.57 6.08
C ARG A 11 20.50 -2.87 6.22
N ALA A 12 20.25 -2.74 7.09
CA ALA A 12 19.19 -1.94 7.18
C ALA A 12 19.60 -0.61 7.01
N GLU A 13 20.59 -0.25 7.29
CA GLU A 13 20.94 0.95 7.16
C GLU A 13 21.22 1.24 5.89
N LEU A 14 21.58 0.46 5.20
CA LEU A 14 21.73 0.77 3.97
C LEU A 14 20.47 0.86 3.37
N ALA A 15 19.62 0.16 3.85
CA ALA A 15 18.36 0.17 3.27
C ALA A 15 17.68 1.42 3.52
N VAL A 16 18.03 2.13 4.48
CA VAL A 16 17.34 3.23 4.74
C VAL A 16 17.66 4.38 4.05
N SER A 17 18.77 4.51 3.59
CA SER A 17 19.11 5.66 2.92
C SER A 17 18.33 5.79 1.72
N LYS A 18 17.68 4.80 1.30
CA LYS A 18 16.94 4.88 0.18
C LYS A 18 15.60 4.81 0.52
N PRO A 19 14.80 5.41 -0.17
CA PRO A 19 13.41 5.29 -0.02
C PRO A 19 13.13 3.86 -0.21
N ALA A 20 12.16 3.38 0.42
CA ALA A 20 11.79 2.02 0.26
C ALA A 20 11.73 1.65 -1.16
N ALA A 21 11.32 2.55 -1.98
CA ALA A 21 11.20 2.24 -3.37
C ALA A 21 12.51 1.99 -4.01
N ALA A 22 13.54 2.59 -3.52
CA ALA A 22 14.82 2.46 -4.15
C ALA A 22 15.40 1.11 -3.86
N ILE A 23 14.84 0.41 -2.95
CA ILE A 23 15.30 -0.91 -2.70
C ILE A 23 14.15 -1.78 -3.05
N GLU A 24 13.96 -1.93 -4.33
CA GLU A 24 12.84 -2.66 -4.84
C GLU A 24 12.58 -3.98 -4.22
N GLY A 25 13.58 -4.75 -4.01
CA GLY A 25 13.39 -6.06 -3.45
C GLY A 25 12.89 -6.06 -2.04
N LEU A 26 12.89 -4.90 -1.40
CA LEU A 26 12.46 -4.81 -0.03
C LEU A 26 11.09 -4.20 0.14
N ARG A 27 10.41 -3.93 -0.95
CA ARG A 27 9.07 -3.42 -0.85
C ARG A 27 8.18 -4.49 -0.28
N PRO A 28 7.33 -4.14 0.69
CA PRO A 28 6.47 -5.13 1.32
C PRO A 28 5.26 -5.53 0.50
N PHE A 29 4.99 -4.84 -0.59
CA PHE A 29 3.81 -5.10 -1.40
C PHE A 29 4.18 -5.27 -2.87
N THR A 30 3.29 -5.92 -3.62
CA THR A 30 3.48 -6.10 -5.05
C THR A 30 3.17 -4.79 -5.77
N VAL A 31 3.52 -4.73 -7.06
CA VAL A 31 3.23 -3.55 -7.85
C VAL A 31 1.73 -3.27 -7.86
N LYS A 32 0.91 -4.29 -8.07
CA LYS A 32 -0.54 -4.09 -8.10
C LYS A 32 -1.08 -3.65 -6.75
N GLN A 33 -0.60 -4.26 -5.68
CA GLN A 33 -0.99 -3.86 -4.34
C GLN A 33 -0.60 -2.40 -4.09
N GLY A 34 0.59 -2.02 -4.53
CA GLY A 34 1.06 -0.65 -4.38
C GLY A 34 0.15 0.34 -5.08
N GLN A 35 -0.37 -0.03 -6.27
CA GLN A 35 -1.27 0.86 -6.99
C GLN A 35 -2.59 1.03 -6.26
N TYR A 36 -3.11 -0.03 -5.66
CA TYR A 36 -4.33 0.08 -4.86
C TYR A 36 -4.09 0.99 -3.65
N LEU A 37 -2.93 0.82 -2.99
CA LEU A 37 -2.62 1.63 -1.82
C LEU A 37 -2.43 3.10 -2.20
N ALA A 38 -1.78 3.37 -3.34
CA ALA A 38 -1.62 4.73 -3.82
C ALA A 38 -2.99 5.35 -4.17
N PHE A 39 -3.89 4.54 -4.74
CA PHE A 39 -5.23 5.02 -5.05
C PHE A 39 -5.97 5.45 -3.79
N ILE A 40 -5.84 4.69 -2.70
CA ILE A 40 -6.47 5.05 -1.44
C ILE A 40 -5.96 6.41 -0.98
N TYR A 41 -4.64 6.60 -1.05
CA TYR A 41 -4.04 7.85 -0.62
C TYR A 41 -4.56 9.05 -1.43
N TYR A 42 -4.48 8.95 -2.76
CA TYR A 42 -4.86 10.08 -3.59
C TYR A 42 -6.36 10.33 -3.59
N TYR A 43 -7.15 9.28 -3.57
CA TYR A 43 -8.61 9.45 -3.49
C TYR A 43 -8.97 10.18 -2.20
N SER A 44 -8.39 9.75 -1.09
CA SER A 44 -8.70 10.36 0.20
C SER A 44 -8.29 11.82 0.24
N LYS A 45 -7.16 12.12 -0.40
CA LYS A 45 -6.66 13.47 -0.43
C LYS A 45 -7.56 14.39 -1.24
N ILE A 46 -8.04 13.90 -2.36
CA ILE A 46 -8.88 14.69 -3.25
C ILE A 46 -10.31 14.83 -2.74
N HIS A 47 -10.84 13.75 -2.20
CA HIS A 47 -12.26 13.71 -1.84
C HIS A 47 -12.55 13.89 -0.35
N GLY A 48 -11.52 13.84 0.48
CA GLY A 48 -11.72 14.01 1.93
C GLY A 48 -12.30 12.79 2.63
N THR A 49 -12.43 11.67 1.93
CA THR A 49 -12.97 10.45 2.50
C THR A 49 -12.35 9.28 1.76
N PRO A 50 -12.20 8.11 2.41
CA PRO A 50 -11.63 6.96 1.74
C PRO A 50 -12.51 6.46 0.61
N PRO A 51 -11.94 5.75 -0.37
CA PRO A 51 -12.73 5.20 -1.46
C PRO A 51 -13.57 4.02 -0.99
N ALA A 52 -14.71 3.82 -1.65
CA ALA A 52 -15.50 2.62 -1.48
C ALA A 52 -14.99 1.60 -2.51
N GLU A 53 -15.39 0.34 -2.37
CA GLU A 53 -14.96 -0.68 -3.31
C GLU A 53 -15.37 -0.34 -4.75
N ALA A 54 -16.54 0.27 -4.93
CA ALA A 54 -16.99 0.66 -6.25
C ALA A 54 -16.04 1.66 -6.92
N ASP A 55 -15.37 2.49 -6.13
CA ASP A 55 -14.44 3.46 -6.68
C ASP A 55 -13.22 2.76 -7.29
N PHE A 56 -12.76 1.69 -6.64
CA PHE A 56 -11.65 0.89 -7.17
C PHE A 56 -12.09 0.20 -8.46
N GLN A 57 -13.31 -0.31 -8.49
CA GLN A 57 -13.82 -0.99 -9.68
C GLN A 57 -13.78 -0.06 -10.88
N ARG A 58 -14.21 1.17 -10.70
CA ARG A 58 -14.22 2.14 -11.77
C ARG A 58 -12.83 2.55 -12.21
N TYR A 59 -11.98 2.83 -11.25
CA TYR A 59 -10.64 3.31 -11.57
C TYR A 59 -9.79 2.24 -12.24
N PHE A 60 -9.78 1.04 -11.67
CA PHE A 60 -8.94 -0.03 -12.19
C PHE A 60 -9.63 -0.88 -13.25
N ARG A 61 -10.92 -0.63 -13.48
CA ARG A 61 -11.73 -1.38 -14.46
C ARG A 61 -11.68 -2.86 -14.18
N VAL A 62 -11.98 -3.22 -12.97
CA VAL A 62 -12.02 -4.61 -12.54
C VAL A 62 -13.37 -4.92 -11.92
N THR A 63 -13.62 -6.21 -11.73
CA THR A 63 -14.91 -6.66 -11.22
C THR A 63 -14.96 -6.58 -9.70
N PRO A 64 -16.16 -6.58 -9.10
CA PRO A 64 -16.30 -6.53 -7.66
C PRO A 64 -15.52 -7.61 -6.92
N PRO A 65 -15.55 -8.88 -7.34
CA PRO A 65 -14.78 -9.89 -6.60
C PRO A 65 -13.28 -9.62 -6.59
N VAL A 66 -12.76 -9.07 -7.67
CA VAL A 66 -11.32 -8.76 -7.75
C VAL A 66 -10.97 -7.71 -6.71
N VAL A 67 -11.77 -6.64 -6.62
CA VAL A 67 -11.53 -5.60 -5.65
C VAL A 67 -11.67 -6.14 -4.23
N HIS A 68 -12.75 -6.85 -3.98
CA HIS A 68 -13.02 -7.37 -2.64
C HIS A 68 -11.87 -8.25 -2.16
N GLN A 69 -11.37 -9.12 -3.04
CA GLN A 69 -10.28 -10.00 -2.67
C GLN A 69 -8.99 -9.22 -2.40
N MET A 70 -8.71 -8.19 -3.21
CA MET A 70 -7.53 -7.38 -3.01
C MET A 70 -7.61 -6.63 -1.67
N ILE A 71 -8.76 -6.06 -1.34
CA ILE A 71 -8.92 -5.33 -0.10
C ILE A 71 -8.72 -6.27 1.10
N LYS A 72 -9.25 -7.48 1.02
CA LYS A 72 -9.05 -8.46 2.09
C LYS A 72 -7.57 -8.80 2.23
N THR A 73 -6.87 -8.93 1.13
CA THR A 73 -5.45 -9.24 1.14
C THR A 73 -4.64 -8.11 1.76
N LEU A 74 -4.93 -6.88 1.37
CA LEU A 74 -4.23 -5.71 1.93
C LEU A 74 -4.47 -5.61 3.43
N HIS A 75 -5.68 -5.90 3.87
CA HIS A 75 -6.00 -5.86 5.28
C HIS A 75 -5.25 -6.96 6.03
N ARG A 76 -5.25 -8.17 5.48
CA ARG A 76 -4.58 -9.29 6.11
C ARG A 76 -3.08 -9.05 6.26
N HIS A 77 -2.48 -8.33 5.31
CA HIS A 77 -1.07 -8.03 5.37
C HIS A 77 -0.74 -6.81 6.23
N GLY A 78 -1.75 -6.17 6.78
CA GLY A 78 -1.52 -5.04 7.67
C GLY A 78 -1.24 -3.72 6.99
N PHE A 79 -1.49 -3.62 5.68
CA PHE A 79 -1.26 -2.37 4.96
C PHE A 79 -2.40 -1.38 5.14
N ILE A 80 -3.57 -1.86 5.49
CA ILE A 80 -4.74 -1.03 5.74
C ILE A 80 -5.53 -1.58 6.93
N ASP A 81 -6.38 -0.72 7.48
CA ASP A 81 -7.41 -1.12 8.42
C ASP A 81 -8.74 -0.91 7.71
N ARG A 82 -9.76 -1.62 8.11
CA ARG A 82 -11.10 -1.40 7.60
C ARG A 82 -12.10 -2.08 8.53
N GLU A 83 -13.36 -1.62 8.47
CA GLU A 83 -14.44 -2.28 9.19
C GLU A 83 -15.23 -3.06 8.18
N PRO A 84 -15.27 -4.40 8.28
CA PRO A 84 -16.04 -5.21 7.35
C PRO A 84 -17.51 -4.78 7.36
N GLY A 85 -18.10 -4.70 6.19
CA GLY A 85 -19.50 -4.31 6.09
C GLY A 85 -19.77 -2.82 6.15
N LYS A 86 -18.76 -2.01 6.42
CA LYS A 86 -18.93 -0.57 6.49
C LYS A 86 -18.22 0.07 5.31
N ALA A 87 -18.96 0.79 4.47
CA ALA A 87 -18.38 1.43 3.31
C ALA A 87 -17.46 2.57 3.74
N ARG A 88 -16.46 2.81 2.93
CA ARG A 88 -15.52 3.93 3.11
C ARG A 88 -14.83 3.92 4.47
N SER A 89 -14.55 2.72 4.97
CA SER A 89 -13.89 2.58 6.26
C SER A 89 -12.40 2.28 6.13
N ILE A 90 -11.86 2.27 4.92
CA ILE A 90 -10.45 1.92 4.71
C ILE A 90 -9.54 3.02 5.22
N LYS A 91 -8.50 2.63 5.95
CA LYS A 91 -7.49 3.55 6.42
C LYS A 91 -6.13 3.00 6.09
N LEU A 92 -5.26 3.82 5.50
CA LEU A 92 -3.89 3.39 5.22
C LEU A 92 -3.08 3.28 6.49
N ARG A 93 -2.21 2.30 6.53
CA ARG A 93 -1.25 2.16 7.62
C ARG A 93 0.16 2.47 7.13
N LEU A 94 0.28 3.05 5.95
CA LEU A 94 1.56 3.42 5.36
C LEU A 94 1.60 4.92 5.17
N THR A 95 2.80 5.47 5.19
CA THR A 95 2.96 6.90 4.96
C THR A 95 3.07 7.16 3.46
N ARG A 96 2.90 8.42 3.06
CA ARG A 96 3.04 8.79 1.66
C ARG A 96 4.40 8.36 1.11
N ALA A 97 5.45 8.48 1.91
CA ALA A 97 6.79 8.15 1.44
C ALA A 97 6.96 6.67 1.13
N GLN A 98 6.11 5.82 1.67
CA GLN A 98 6.21 4.39 1.43
C GLN A 98 5.41 3.95 0.22
N LEU A 99 4.66 4.85 -0.38
CA LEU A 99 3.77 4.50 -1.49
C LEU A 99 4.38 4.86 -2.84
N PRO A 100 4.05 4.10 -3.89
CA PRO A 100 4.48 4.46 -5.23
C PRO A 100 3.57 5.56 -5.76
N ASP A 101 3.94 6.10 -6.90
CA ASP A 101 3.05 7.03 -7.57
C ASP A 101 1.92 6.23 -8.19
N LEU A 102 0.77 6.85 -8.30
CA LEU A 102 -0.37 6.21 -8.92
C LEU A 102 -0.27 6.37 -10.43
N ASP A 103 -0.38 5.28 -11.12
CA ASP A 103 -0.33 5.30 -12.59
C ASP A 103 -1.62 5.79 -13.22
#